data_1a32c4adacabfe1b09aebce684ef3540
#
_entry.id   1a32c4adacabfe1b09aebce684ef3540
#
_cell.length_a   1.000
_cell.length_b   1.000
_cell.length_c   1.000
_cell.angle_alpha   90.00
_cell.angle_beta   90.00
_cell.angle_gamma   90.00
#
_symmetry.space_group_name_H-M   'P 1'
#
loop_
_entity.id
_entity.type
_entity.pdbx_description
1 polymer ?
#
loop_
_entity_poly.entity_id
_entity_poly.type
_entity_poly.pdbx_seq_one_letter_code
_entity_poly.pdbx_strand_id
1 'polypeptide(L)'
;MFTPGQRRNMIDKALALGEASPDAIMFDFEDSVPPDQKDLARELVGAALRRSFSANAPTFIVRVNSVATGRQSADMRAVVCSNLFAILLPKVERPEDVVAADAVLSLLEQEAGLPEGRIGLIAAIESAGAIHRVVDIALSTPRLKGLMFGAEDYARDLGLPVARTGPGWDLLFARSAIINAAAMASLFTMDQVHMNFKDQEAERRDAVASRQLGFSGKCAIHPSQIPIINAVFSPTADEVEQARKVVDAFREAAAAGVGCVMLGGQVVEQPILERAQRVIQTQDAIERRMRAG
;
A
#
# COMPACT_ATOMS: atom_id res chain seq x y z
N MET A 1 4.83 -0.79 6.85
CA MET A 1 6.00 -1.63 7.27
C MET A 1 5.49 -2.98 7.73
N PHE A 2 6.07 -4.08 7.21
CA PHE A 2 5.78 -5.44 7.66
C PHE A 2 6.32 -5.69 9.08
N THR A 3 5.54 -6.41 9.88
CA THR A 3 5.87 -6.77 11.26
C THR A 3 5.41 -8.20 11.54
N PRO A 4 6.32 -9.15 11.83
CA PRO A 4 5.97 -10.54 12.09
C PRO A 4 5.01 -10.69 13.28
N GLY A 5 3.87 -11.36 13.04
CA GLY A 5 2.77 -11.42 14.01
C GLY A 5 3.05 -12.25 15.27
N GLN A 6 4.00 -13.20 15.23
CA GLN A 6 4.38 -14.02 16.38
C GLN A 6 5.45 -13.36 17.29
N ARG A 7 5.96 -12.18 16.91
CA ARG A 7 7.02 -11.50 17.65
C ARG A 7 6.48 -10.34 18.48
N ARG A 8 6.01 -10.63 19.71
CA ARG A 8 5.46 -9.61 20.63
C ARG A 8 6.34 -8.37 20.74
N ASN A 9 7.65 -8.54 20.91
CA ASN A 9 8.59 -7.42 21.02
C ASN A 9 8.68 -6.57 19.74
N MET A 10 8.47 -7.15 18.57
CA MET A 10 8.47 -6.40 17.30
C MET A 10 7.13 -5.67 17.11
N ILE A 11 6.02 -6.27 17.51
CA ILE A 11 4.70 -5.64 17.54
C ILE A 11 4.74 -4.40 18.45
N ASP A 12 5.20 -4.56 19.70
CA ASP A 12 5.24 -3.46 20.66
C ASP A 12 6.20 -2.34 20.20
N LYS A 13 7.35 -2.68 19.61
CA LYS A 13 8.27 -1.69 19.03
C LYS A 13 7.64 -0.96 17.84
N ALA A 14 6.95 -1.66 16.93
CA ALA A 14 6.29 -1.03 15.79
C ALA A 14 5.19 -0.06 16.23
N LEU A 15 4.42 -0.42 17.25
CA LEU A 15 3.38 0.43 17.83
C LEU A 15 3.93 1.64 18.61
N ALA A 16 5.19 1.58 19.04
CA ALA A 16 5.85 2.62 19.83
C ALA A 16 6.74 3.56 19.02
N LEU A 17 6.72 3.50 17.67
CA LEU A 17 7.59 4.32 16.82
C LEU A 17 7.29 5.83 16.87
N GLY A 18 6.11 6.24 17.33
CA GLY A 18 5.72 7.66 17.45
C GLY A 18 5.82 8.39 16.11
N GLU A 19 6.53 9.51 16.07
CA GLU A 19 6.74 10.32 14.86
C GLU A 19 7.50 9.58 13.75
N ALA A 20 8.29 8.57 14.09
CA ALA A 20 8.98 7.71 13.13
C ALA A 20 8.10 6.58 12.57
N SER A 21 6.80 6.55 12.91
CA SER A 21 5.87 5.54 12.44
C SER A 21 5.68 5.61 10.94
N PRO A 22 5.58 4.44 10.25
CA PRO A 22 5.13 4.41 8.87
C PRO A 22 3.66 4.84 8.78
N ASP A 23 3.17 5.11 7.56
CA ASP A 23 1.73 5.37 7.35
C ASP A 23 0.88 4.16 7.71
N ALA A 24 1.41 2.95 7.48
CA ALA A 24 0.74 1.71 7.85
C ALA A 24 1.69 0.68 8.47
N ILE A 25 1.24 0.02 9.53
CA ILE A 25 1.83 -1.20 10.06
C ILE A 25 1.06 -2.39 9.49
N MET A 26 1.79 -3.32 8.87
CA MET A 26 1.24 -4.53 8.32
C MET A 26 1.69 -5.73 9.15
N PHE A 27 0.80 -6.24 9.99
CA PHE A 27 1.08 -7.47 10.75
C PHE A 27 1.01 -8.66 9.81
N ASP A 28 2.01 -9.51 9.88
CA ASP A 28 2.15 -10.65 8.97
C ASP A 28 1.82 -11.96 9.67
N PHE A 29 0.94 -12.76 9.05
CA PHE A 29 0.64 -14.13 9.46
C PHE A 29 1.18 -15.17 8.47
N GLU A 30 1.75 -14.71 7.35
CA GLU A 30 2.13 -15.59 6.26
C GLU A 30 3.61 -15.99 6.35
N ASP A 31 4.43 -15.61 5.40
CA ASP A 31 5.78 -16.15 5.20
C ASP A 31 6.74 -15.92 6.38
N SER A 32 6.60 -14.80 7.11
CA SER A 32 7.46 -14.52 8.27
C SER A 32 7.13 -15.31 9.54
N VAL A 33 6.01 -16.07 9.52
CA VAL A 33 5.52 -16.81 10.69
C VAL A 33 5.62 -18.32 10.46
N PRO A 34 6.36 -19.08 11.27
CA PRO A 34 6.41 -20.55 11.18
C PRO A 34 5.03 -21.20 11.36
N PRO A 35 4.78 -22.38 10.74
CA PRO A 35 3.47 -23.03 10.78
C PRO A 35 2.94 -23.32 12.20
N ASP A 36 3.81 -23.64 13.14
CA ASP A 36 3.51 -23.91 14.55
C ASP A 36 3.27 -22.66 15.40
N GLN A 37 3.56 -21.47 14.86
CA GLN A 37 3.37 -20.20 15.55
C GLN A 37 2.21 -19.36 14.99
N LYS A 38 1.43 -19.90 14.04
CA LYS A 38 0.32 -19.18 13.42
C LYS A 38 -0.78 -18.80 14.43
N ASP A 39 -1.09 -19.71 15.37
CA ASP A 39 -2.09 -19.43 16.42
C ASP A 39 -1.61 -18.36 17.39
N LEU A 40 -0.33 -18.41 17.79
CA LEU A 40 0.28 -17.36 18.59
C LEU A 40 0.23 -15.99 17.89
N ALA A 41 0.49 -15.97 16.59
CA ALA A 41 0.42 -14.72 15.81
C ALA A 41 -1.00 -14.14 15.82
N ARG A 42 -2.04 -14.97 15.63
CA ARG A 42 -3.46 -14.53 15.74
C ARG A 42 -3.77 -13.93 17.11
N GLU A 43 -3.35 -14.61 18.17
CA GLU A 43 -3.56 -14.14 19.56
C GLU A 43 -2.91 -12.77 19.79
N LEU A 44 -1.60 -12.65 19.48
CA LEU A 44 -0.83 -11.46 19.75
C LEU A 44 -1.31 -10.25 18.95
N VAL A 45 -1.56 -10.42 17.65
CA VAL A 45 -2.02 -9.34 16.77
C VAL A 45 -3.47 -8.98 17.09
N GLY A 46 -4.34 -9.98 17.33
CA GLY A 46 -5.72 -9.73 17.73
C GLY A 46 -5.81 -8.91 19.03
N ALA A 47 -4.97 -9.23 20.03
CA ALA A 47 -4.88 -8.45 21.27
C ALA A 47 -4.30 -7.05 21.02
N ALA A 48 -3.29 -6.92 20.16
CA ALA A 48 -2.69 -5.63 19.81
C ALA A 48 -3.69 -4.69 19.13
N LEU A 49 -4.45 -5.18 18.16
CA LEU A 49 -5.44 -4.39 17.41
C LEU A 49 -6.62 -3.90 18.27
N ARG A 50 -6.92 -4.56 19.39
CA ARG A 50 -8.00 -4.16 20.31
C ARG A 50 -7.57 -3.15 21.37
N ARG A 51 -6.31 -2.69 21.34
CA ARG A 51 -5.84 -1.58 22.20
C ARG A 51 -6.48 -0.25 21.79
N SER A 52 -6.46 0.72 22.69
CA SER A 52 -6.82 2.11 22.35
C SER A 52 -5.65 2.78 21.64
N PHE A 53 -5.96 3.51 20.57
CA PHE A 53 -4.97 4.26 19.78
C PHE A 53 -5.35 5.73 19.72
N SER A 54 -4.34 6.59 19.57
CA SER A 54 -4.54 8.01 19.28
C SER A 54 -5.04 8.21 17.84
N ALA A 55 -5.58 9.38 17.55
CA ALA A 55 -6.03 9.73 16.20
C ALA A 55 -4.89 9.68 15.15
N ASN A 56 -3.64 9.80 15.60
CA ASN A 56 -2.45 9.80 14.74
C ASN A 56 -1.77 8.42 14.65
N ALA A 57 -2.38 7.39 15.20
CA ALA A 57 -1.85 6.04 15.07
C ALA A 57 -1.70 5.66 13.58
N PRO A 58 -0.70 4.85 13.24
CA PRO A 58 -0.59 4.31 11.89
C PRO A 58 -1.81 3.47 11.52
N THR A 59 -2.09 3.39 10.23
CA THR A 59 -3.11 2.48 9.71
C THR A 59 -2.70 1.03 9.94
N PHE A 60 -3.63 0.17 10.38
CA PHE A 60 -3.35 -1.25 10.63
C PHE A 60 -3.88 -2.12 9.50
N ILE A 61 -2.99 -2.94 8.95
CA ILE A 61 -3.27 -3.94 7.92
C ILE A 61 -2.80 -5.29 8.45
N VAL A 62 -3.49 -6.38 8.10
CA VAL A 62 -3.03 -7.73 8.41
C VAL A 62 -2.91 -8.54 7.13
N ARG A 63 -1.71 -9.08 6.86
CA ARG A 63 -1.52 -10.09 5.83
C ARG A 63 -1.89 -11.45 6.42
N VAL A 64 -2.96 -12.03 5.93
CA VAL A 64 -3.44 -13.36 6.32
C VAL A 64 -2.70 -14.47 5.55
N ASN A 65 -2.89 -15.71 5.93
CA ASN A 65 -2.39 -16.84 5.13
C ASN A 65 -3.21 -16.98 3.84
N SER A 66 -2.58 -17.50 2.79
CA SER A 66 -3.27 -17.77 1.52
C SER A 66 -4.44 -18.74 1.70
N VAL A 67 -5.45 -18.64 0.84
CA VAL A 67 -6.64 -19.49 0.86
C VAL A 67 -6.28 -20.99 0.75
N ALA A 68 -5.23 -21.31 -0.01
CA ALA A 68 -4.75 -22.68 -0.18
C ALA A 68 -4.32 -23.38 1.13
N THR A 69 -3.98 -22.61 2.16
CA THR A 69 -3.59 -23.17 3.48
C THR A 69 -4.78 -23.58 4.34
N GLY A 70 -6.00 -23.20 3.98
CA GLY A 70 -7.21 -23.37 4.81
C GLY A 70 -7.24 -22.52 6.08
N ARG A 71 -6.27 -21.60 6.29
CA ARG A 71 -6.15 -20.78 7.51
C ARG A 71 -6.79 -19.39 7.39
N GLN A 72 -7.05 -18.91 6.18
CA GLN A 72 -7.43 -17.54 5.89
C GLN A 72 -8.63 -17.05 6.72
N SER A 73 -9.72 -17.82 6.79
CA SER A 73 -10.92 -17.44 7.53
C SER A 73 -10.68 -17.33 9.05
N ALA A 74 -9.84 -18.23 9.61
CA ALA A 74 -9.45 -18.17 11.02
C ALA A 74 -8.56 -16.95 11.31
N ASP A 75 -7.68 -16.59 10.38
CA ASP A 75 -6.83 -15.40 10.47
C ASP A 75 -7.68 -14.13 10.48
N MET A 76 -8.64 -14.01 9.54
CA MET A 76 -9.56 -12.88 9.47
C MET A 76 -10.37 -12.75 10.76
N ARG A 77 -10.97 -13.85 11.25
CA ARG A 77 -11.77 -13.87 12.47
C ARG A 77 -11.00 -13.37 13.69
N ALA A 78 -9.72 -13.67 13.78
CA ALA A 78 -8.88 -13.26 14.91
C ALA A 78 -8.66 -11.74 14.98
N VAL A 79 -8.71 -11.04 13.84
CA VAL A 79 -8.25 -9.65 13.70
C VAL A 79 -9.34 -8.65 13.36
N VAL A 80 -10.54 -9.12 12.95
CA VAL A 80 -11.67 -8.22 12.65
C VAL A 80 -12.03 -7.40 13.90
N CYS A 81 -11.86 -6.08 13.80
CA CYS A 81 -12.21 -5.09 14.82
C CYS A 81 -12.23 -3.68 14.21
N SER A 82 -12.71 -2.68 14.96
CA SER A 82 -12.85 -1.30 14.51
C SER A 82 -11.54 -0.60 14.12
N ASN A 83 -10.40 -1.05 14.67
CA ASN A 83 -9.08 -0.48 14.39
C ASN A 83 -8.43 -1.06 13.12
N LEU A 84 -8.92 -2.19 12.60
CA LEU A 84 -8.40 -2.78 11.38
C LEU A 84 -8.87 -1.99 10.15
N PHE A 85 -7.93 -1.55 9.32
CA PHE A 85 -8.23 -0.86 8.08
C PHE A 85 -8.51 -1.83 6.93
N ALA A 86 -7.61 -2.81 6.75
CA ALA A 86 -7.71 -3.76 5.64
C ALA A 86 -7.05 -5.11 5.95
N ILE A 87 -7.50 -6.12 5.23
CA ILE A 87 -6.85 -7.42 5.10
C ILE A 87 -6.04 -7.44 3.80
N LEU A 88 -4.77 -7.81 3.86
CA LEU A 88 -3.96 -8.12 2.70
C LEU A 88 -4.07 -9.62 2.40
N LEU A 89 -4.58 -9.92 1.21
CA LEU A 89 -4.70 -11.27 0.67
C LEU A 89 -3.43 -11.62 -0.09
N PRO A 90 -2.61 -12.58 0.37
CA PRO A 90 -1.45 -13.05 -0.38
C PRO A 90 -1.88 -14.02 -1.49
N LYS A 91 -1.05 -14.14 -2.51
CA LYS A 91 -1.17 -15.16 -3.57
C LYS A 91 -2.56 -15.18 -4.23
N VAL A 92 -3.08 -13.99 -4.52
CA VAL A 92 -4.32 -13.84 -5.29
C VAL A 92 -4.04 -14.19 -6.75
N GLU A 93 -4.79 -15.15 -7.29
CA GLU A 93 -4.62 -15.63 -8.66
C GLU A 93 -5.74 -15.18 -9.60
N ARG A 94 -6.91 -14.88 -9.06
CA ARG A 94 -8.12 -14.58 -9.83
C ARG A 94 -9.12 -13.74 -9.03
N PRO A 95 -10.08 -13.08 -9.72
CA PRO A 95 -11.10 -12.24 -9.07
C PRO A 95 -11.90 -12.96 -7.99
N GLU A 96 -12.18 -14.26 -8.21
CA GLU A 96 -12.97 -15.09 -7.28
C GLU A 96 -12.30 -15.23 -5.90
N ASP A 97 -10.99 -15.17 -5.83
CA ASP A 97 -10.24 -15.23 -4.57
C ASP A 97 -10.57 -14.01 -3.70
N VAL A 98 -10.70 -12.84 -4.34
CA VAL A 98 -11.04 -11.58 -3.66
C VAL A 98 -12.53 -11.56 -3.28
N VAL A 99 -13.41 -11.99 -4.19
CA VAL A 99 -14.87 -12.05 -3.95
C VAL A 99 -15.20 -13.01 -2.81
N ALA A 100 -14.55 -14.18 -2.76
CA ALA A 100 -14.72 -15.12 -1.66
C ALA A 100 -14.26 -14.55 -0.31
N ALA A 101 -13.12 -13.83 -0.29
CA ALA A 101 -12.64 -13.15 0.89
C ALA A 101 -13.58 -12.01 1.34
N ASP A 102 -14.16 -11.27 0.40
CA ASP A 102 -15.15 -10.22 0.67
C ASP A 102 -16.39 -10.81 1.37
N ALA A 103 -16.95 -11.91 0.87
CA ALA A 103 -18.09 -12.57 1.47
C ALA A 103 -17.82 -13.04 2.91
N VAL A 104 -16.64 -13.64 3.15
CA VAL A 104 -16.21 -14.04 4.50
C VAL A 104 -16.09 -12.82 5.42
N LEU A 105 -15.49 -11.74 4.93
CA LEU A 105 -15.26 -10.53 5.71
C LEU A 105 -16.58 -9.83 6.07
N SER A 106 -17.57 -9.81 5.17
CA SER A 106 -18.91 -9.26 5.45
C SER A 106 -19.60 -10.00 6.61
N LEU A 107 -19.51 -11.34 6.64
CA LEU A 107 -20.04 -12.14 7.77
C LEU A 107 -19.32 -11.82 9.08
N LEU A 108 -17.99 -11.69 9.05
CA LEU A 108 -17.19 -11.38 10.23
C LEU A 108 -17.43 -9.96 10.76
N GLU A 109 -17.64 -8.98 9.88
CA GLU A 109 -18.04 -7.63 10.27
C GLU A 109 -19.41 -7.64 10.96
N GLN A 110 -20.36 -8.37 10.42
CA GLN A 110 -21.69 -8.54 11.04
C GLN A 110 -21.59 -9.18 12.44
N GLU A 111 -20.81 -10.28 12.58
CA GLU A 111 -20.57 -10.92 13.88
C GLU A 111 -19.90 -9.97 14.88
N ALA A 112 -19.03 -9.08 14.43
CA ALA A 112 -18.34 -8.10 15.25
C ALA A 112 -19.13 -6.80 15.49
N GLY A 113 -20.36 -6.68 14.96
CA GLY A 113 -21.18 -5.47 15.06
C GLY A 113 -20.62 -4.27 14.30
N LEU A 114 -19.82 -4.50 13.26
CA LEU A 114 -19.26 -3.47 12.41
C LEU A 114 -20.15 -3.24 11.17
N PRO A 115 -20.14 -2.03 10.61
CA PRO A 115 -20.80 -1.80 9.32
C PRO A 115 -20.15 -2.65 8.22
N GLU A 116 -20.96 -3.20 7.34
CA GLU A 116 -20.47 -3.94 6.16
C GLU A 116 -19.61 -3.02 5.28
N GLY A 117 -18.48 -3.55 4.80
CA GLY A 117 -17.53 -2.80 3.99
C GLY A 117 -16.59 -1.88 4.77
N ARG A 118 -16.64 -1.89 6.12
CA ARG A 118 -15.77 -1.08 6.98
C ARG A 118 -14.29 -1.45 6.82
N ILE A 119 -14.00 -2.73 6.69
CA ILE A 119 -12.64 -3.25 6.53
C ILE A 119 -12.38 -3.51 5.05
N GLY A 120 -11.35 -2.90 4.49
CA GLY A 120 -10.96 -3.07 3.09
C GLY A 120 -10.23 -4.37 2.80
N LEU A 121 -10.06 -4.66 1.52
CA LEU A 121 -9.18 -5.71 1.02
C LEU A 121 -8.02 -5.09 0.23
N ILE A 122 -6.88 -5.74 0.25
CA ILE A 122 -5.72 -5.44 -0.58
C ILE A 122 -5.30 -6.78 -1.21
N ALA A 123 -5.07 -6.82 -2.51
CA ALA A 123 -4.62 -8.03 -3.20
C ALA A 123 -3.11 -7.97 -3.46
N ALA A 124 -2.37 -8.99 -3.02
CA ALA A 124 -0.99 -9.18 -3.42
C ALA A 124 -0.95 -9.89 -4.78
N ILE A 125 -0.33 -9.24 -5.75
CA ILE A 125 -0.13 -9.70 -7.12
C ILE A 125 1.30 -10.19 -7.21
N GLU A 126 1.49 -11.50 -7.25
CA GLU A 126 2.80 -12.14 -7.01
C GLU A 126 3.05 -13.40 -7.86
N SER A 127 2.29 -13.56 -8.95
CA SER A 127 2.50 -14.60 -9.96
C SER A 127 2.28 -14.08 -11.38
N ALA A 128 2.81 -14.77 -12.37
CA ALA A 128 2.57 -14.48 -13.78
C ALA A 128 1.08 -14.59 -14.14
N GLY A 129 0.39 -15.58 -13.55
CA GLY A 129 -1.05 -15.78 -13.71
C GLY A 129 -1.86 -14.61 -13.17
N ALA A 130 -1.52 -14.11 -11.99
CA ALA A 130 -2.16 -12.94 -11.38
C ALA A 130 -1.91 -11.66 -12.21
N ILE A 131 -0.69 -11.46 -12.73
CA ILE A 131 -0.38 -10.32 -13.60
C ILE A 131 -1.27 -10.32 -14.87
N HIS A 132 -1.50 -11.47 -15.47
CA HIS A 132 -2.38 -11.55 -16.63
C HIS A 132 -3.86 -11.25 -16.33
N ARG A 133 -4.29 -11.42 -15.09
CA ARG A 133 -5.67 -11.17 -14.63
C ARG A 133 -5.80 -9.92 -13.74
N VAL A 134 -4.75 -9.12 -13.64
CA VAL A 134 -4.69 -8.02 -12.67
C VAL A 134 -5.81 -7.00 -12.84
N VAL A 135 -6.28 -6.75 -14.06
CA VAL A 135 -7.42 -5.87 -14.32
C VAL A 135 -8.72 -6.45 -13.75
N ASP A 136 -8.98 -7.74 -14.00
CA ASP A 136 -10.18 -8.40 -13.48
C ASP A 136 -10.14 -8.48 -11.94
N ILE A 137 -8.96 -8.75 -11.38
CA ILE A 137 -8.74 -8.72 -9.92
C ILE A 137 -9.02 -7.32 -9.38
N ALA A 138 -8.50 -6.28 -10.02
CA ALA A 138 -8.68 -4.89 -9.58
C ALA A 138 -10.14 -4.45 -9.57
N LEU A 139 -10.95 -4.96 -10.48
CA LEU A 139 -12.38 -4.64 -10.63
C LEU A 139 -13.33 -5.62 -9.90
N SER A 140 -12.80 -6.58 -9.13
CA SER A 140 -13.57 -7.70 -8.60
C SER A 140 -14.61 -7.32 -7.54
N THR A 141 -14.34 -6.32 -6.70
CA THR A 141 -15.24 -5.87 -5.64
C THR A 141 -14.94 -4.43 -5.23
N PRO A 142 -15.95 -3.63 -4.84
CA PRO A 142 -15.75 -2.27 -4.33
C PRO A 142 -15.04 -2.24 -2.95
N ARG A 143 -14.93 -3.40 -2.27
CA ARG A 143 -14.17 -3.53 -1.02
C ARG A 143 -12.67 -3.52 -1.24
N LEU A 144 -12.19 -3.87 -2.44
CA LEU A 144 -10.78 -3.79 -2.77
C LEU A 144 -10.33 -2.33 -2.75
N LYS A 145 -9.25 -2.02 -2.00
CA LYS A 145 -8.72 -0.67 -1.82
C LYS A 145 -7.36 -0.51 -2.49
N GLY A 146 -6.62 -1.59 -2.65
CA GLY A 146 -5.27 -1.50 -3.20
C GLY A 146 -4.73 -2.80 -3.77
N LEU A 147 -3.67 -2.66 -4.54
CA LEU A 147 -2.85 -3.76 -5.03
C LEU A 147 -1.44 -3.64 -4.45
N MET A 148 -0.85 -4.76 -4.06
CA MET A 148 0.53 -4.85 -3.63
C MET A 148 1.32 -5.74 -4.59
N PHE A 149 2.54 -5.33 -4.95
CA PHE A 149 3.41 -6.17 -5.77
C PHE A 149 4.28 -7.07 -4.89
N GLY A 150 4.13 -8.39 -5.02
CA GLY A 150 4.94 -9.40 -4.35
C GLY A 150 6.08 -9.90 -5.26
N ALA A 151 7.13 -9.10 -5.39
CA ALA A 151 8.17 -9.31 -6.40
C ALA A 151 9.00 -10.57 -6.22
N GLU A 152 9.23 -11.02 -4.99
CA GLU A 152 10.04 -12.23 -4.75
C GLU A 152 9.29 -13.50 -5.17
N ASP A 153 8.01 -13.59 -4.84
CA ASP A 153 7.15 -14.69 -5.30
C ASP A 153 6.96 -14.67 -6.81
N TYR A 154 6.76 -13.48 -7.38
CA TYR A 154 6.69 -13.30 -8.85
C TYR A 154 7.99 -13.72 -9.54
N ALA A 155 9.15 -13.31 -9.01
CA ALA A 155 10.44 -13.69 -9.56
C ALA A 155 10.68 -15.20 -9.49
N ARG A 156 10.27 -15.84 -8.38
CA ARG A 156 10.30 -17.29 -8.23
C ARG A 156 9.42 -17.98 -9.27
N ASP A 157 8.21 -17.47 -9.50
CA ASP A 157 7.25 -18.01 -10.48
C ASP A 157 7.80 -17.97 -11.91
N LEU A 158 8.54 -16.91 -12.25
CA LEU A 158 9.23 -16.77 -13.54
C LEU A 158 10.56 -17.52 -13.63
N GLY A 159 11.06 -18.10 -12.54
CA GLY A 159 12.38 -18.73 -12.49
C GLY A 159 13.55 -17.74 -12.64
N LEU A 160 13.36 -16.48 -12.19
CA LEU A 160 14.41 -15.46 -12.26
C LEU A 160 15.56 -15.78 -11.27
N PRO A 161 16.80 -15.34 -11.57
CA PRO A 161 17.93 -15.53 -10.67
C PRO A 161 17.70 -14.84 -9.30
N VAL A 162 18.20 -15.46 -8.21
CA VAL A 162 18.15 -14.86 -6.87
C VAL A 162 18.90 -13.53 -6.83
N ALA A 163 20.11 -13.48 -7.40
CA ALA A 163 20.87 -12.24 -7.55
C ALA A 163 20.47 -11.54 -8.84
N ARG A 164 19.69 -10.47 -8.70
CA ARG A 164 19.30 -9.63 -9.83
C ARG A 164 20.13 -8.36 -9.81
N THR A 165 21.00 -8.23 -10.82
CA THR A 165 21.86 -7.06 -11.01
C THR A 165 21.37 -6.30 -12.22
N GLY A 166 20.85 -5.11 -12.03
CA GLY A 166 20.37 -4.31 -13.15
C GLY A 166 19.35 -3.25 -12.73
N PRO A 167 18.81 -2.51 -13.70
CA PRO A 167 17.88 -1.40 -13.42
C PRO A 167 16.43 -1.85 -13.14
N GLY A 168 16.18 -3.14 -12.84
CA GLY A 168 14.84 -3.67 -12.52
C GLY A 168 13.94 -3.90 -13.75
N TRP A 169 14.51 -4.09 -14.93
CA TRP A 169 13.78 -4.34 -16.18
C TRP A 169 13.00 -5.67 -16.14
N ASP A 170 13.52 -6.63 -15.40
CA ASP A 170 12.92 -7.93 -15.14
C ASP A 170 11.52 -7.85 -14.50
N LEU A 171 11.26 -6.78 -13.75
CA LEU A 171 10.00 -6.54 -13.05
C LEU A 171 9.14 -5.44 -13.69
N LEU A 172 9.63 -4.74 -14.71
CA LEU A 172 9.00 -3.55 -15.26
C LEU A 172 7.60 -3.83 -15.81
N PHE A 173 7.42 -4.95 -16.53
CA PHE A 173 6.13 -5.33 -17.08
C PHE A 173 5.08 -5.54 -15.98
N ALA A 174 5.43 -6.29 -14.94
CA ALA A 174 4.53 -6.58 -13.83
C ALA A 174 4.15 -5.30 -13.07
N ARG A 175 5.15 -4.46 -12.74
CA ARG A 175 4.93 -3.17 -12.08
C ARG A 175 4.00 -2.27 -12.90
N SER A 176 4.22 -2.15 -14.20
CA SER A 176 3.39 -1.34 -15.09
C SER A 176 1.97 -1.87 -15.21
N ALA A 177 1.80 -3.19 -15.31
CA ALA A 177 0.48 -3.82 -15.39
C ALA A 177 -0.36 -3.55 -14.12
N ILE A 178 0.26 -3.69 -12.93
CA ILE A 178 -0.38 -3.41 -11.64
C ILE A 178 -0.85 -1.96 -11.55
N ILE A 179 0.01 -1.01 -11.92
CA ILE A 179 -0.31 0.42 -11.87
C ILE A 179 -1.47 0.77 -12.81
N ASN A 180 -1.44 0.24 -14.05
CA ASN A 180 -2.53 0.46 -14.99
C ASN A 180 -3.87 -0.11 -14.48
N ALA A 181 -3.87 -1.33 -13.94
CA ALA A 181 -5.07 -1.94 -13.38
C ALA A 181 -5.60 -1.15 -12.18
N ALA A 182 -4.71 -0.73 -11.29
CA ALA A 182 -5.07 0.08 -10.13
C ALA A 182 -5.66 1.44 -10.53
N ALA A 183 -5.11 2.09 -11.55
CA ALA A 183 -5.62 3.35 -12.07
C ALA A 183 -7.04 3.21 -12.64
N MET A 184 -7.34 2.12 -13.37
CA MET A 184 -8.68 1.82 -13.88
C MET A 184 -9.71 1.67 -12.78
N ALA A 185 -9.31 1.08 -11.64
CA ALA A 185 -10.19 0.79 -10.49
C ALA A 185 -10.10 1.84 -9.37
N SER A 186 -9.33 2.91 -9.54
CA SER A 186 -9.07 3.94 -8.52
C SER A 186 -8.50 3.37 -7.21
N LEU A 187 -7.61 2.37 -7.31
CA LEU A 187 -6.96 1.72 -6.18
C LEU A 187 -5.61 2.37 -5.88
N PHE A 188 -5.18 2.33 -4.60
CA PHE A 188 -3.79 2.64 -4.28
C PHE A 188 -2.87 1.43 -4.60
N THR A 189 -1.58 1.71 -4.74
CA THR A 189 -0.59 0.67 -5.03
C THR A 189 0.57 0.72 -4.05
N MET A 190 1.02 -0.44 -3.61
CA MET A 190 2.22 -0.62 -2.80
C MET A 190 3.24 -1.45 -3.57
N ASP A 191 4.41 -0.88 -3.79
CA ASP A 191 5.51 -1.61 -4.41
C ASP A 191 6.23 -2.51 -3.41
N GLN A 192 7.02 -3.45 -3.95
CA GLN A 192 7.80 -4.43 -3.22
C GLN A 192 8.67 -3.84 -2.10
N VAL A 193 9.09 -4.70 -1.19
CA VAL A 193 10.14 -4.41 -0.20
C VAL A 193 11.52 -4.37 -0.87
N HIS A 194 12.44 -3.56 -0.34
CA HIS A 194 13.85 -3.67 -0.64
C HIS A 194 14.51 -4.56 0.43
N MET A 195 15.02 -5.75 0.02
CA MET A 195 15.46 -6.77 0.97
C MET A 195 16.73 -6.39 1.73
N ASN A 196 17.65 -5.66 1.09
CA ASN A 196 18.89 -5.23 1.73
C ASN A 196 18.72 -3.86 2.42
N PHE A 197 18.06 -3.84 3.58
CA PHE A 197 17.80 -2.60 4.35
C PHE A 197 19.07 -1.87 4.83
N LYS A 198 20.28 -2.44 4.64
CA LYS A 198 21.56 -1.79 4.95
C LYS A 198 22.06 -0.93 3.79
N ASP A 199 21.64 -1.21 2.57
CA ASP A 199 22.01 -0.45 1.37
C ASP A 199 20.97 0.66 1.10
N GLN A 200 21.15 1.78 1.80
CA GLN A 200 20.25 2.93 1.72
C GLN A 200 20.23 3.57 0.34
N GLU A 201 21.32 3.53 -0.41
CA GLU A 201 21.38 4.09 -1.75
C GLU A 201 20.62 3.23 -2.76
N ALA A 202 20.73 1.90 -2.67
CA ALA A 202 19.90 1.02 -3.48
C ALA A 202 18.41 1.15 -3.13
N GLU A 203 18.06 1.25 -1.84
CA GLU A 203 16.70 1.54 -1.38
C GLU A 203 16.15 2.82 -2.00
N ARG A 204 16.93 3.92 -1.95
CA ARG A 204 16.54 5.20 -2.54
C ARG A 204 16.32 5.10 -4.05
N ARG A 205 17.23 4.47 -4.78
CA ARG A 205 17.09 4.28 -6.24
C ARG A 205 15.84 3.48 -6.57
N ASP A 206 15.57 2.40 -5.84
CA ASP A 206 14.37 1.58 -6.05
C ASP A 206 13.09 2.35 -5.70
N ALA A 207 13.08 3.11 -4.60
CA ALA A 207 11.95 3.97 -4.23
C ALA A 207 11.67 5.05 -5.28
N VAL A 208 12.71 5.69 -5.83
CA VAL A 208 12.56 6.67 -6.92
C VAL A 208 11.96 6.03 -8.16
N ALA A 209 12.44 4.85 -8.56
CA ALA A 209 11.88 4.11 -9.68
C ALA A 209 10.39 3.76 -9.44
N SER A 210 10.05 3.31 -8.23
CA SER A 210 8.66 3.04 -7.83
C SER A 210 7.76 4.27 -8.00
N ARG A 211 8.17 5.42 -7.44
CA ARG A 211 7.42 6.68 -7.56
C ARG A 211 7.26 7.13 -9.00
N GLN A 212 8.33 7.04 -9.80
CA GLN A 212 8.32 7.43 -11.22
C GLN A 212 7.39 6.55 -12.05
N LEU A 213 7.26 5.27 -11.74
CA LEU A 213 6.30 4.37 -12.37
C LEU A 213 4.85 4.69 -11.98
N GLY A 214 4.61 5.33 -10.84
CA GLY A 214 3.27 5.72 -10.39
C GLY A 214 2.73 4.94 -9.19
N PHE A 215 3.58 4.19 -8.47
CA PHE A 215 3.16 3.59 -7.19
C PHE A 215 2.78 4.68 -6.17
N SER A 216 1.77 4.40 -5.36
CA SER A 216 1.32 5.29 -4.28
C SER A 216 2.21 5.22 -3.05
N GLY A 217 2.94 4.12 -2.88
CA GLY A 217 3.83 3.88 -1.76
C GLY A 217 4.69 2.65 -1.95
N LYS A 218 5.50 2.34 -0.94
CA LYS A 218 6.44 1.23 -0.95
C LYS A 218 6.41 0.48 0.37
N CYS A 219 6.55 -0.83 0.29
CA CYS A 219 6.65 -1.69 1.47
C CYS A 219 8.04 -1.59 2.11
N ALA A 220 8.08 -1.65 3.45
CA ALA A 220 9.29 -1.69 4.25
C ALA A 220 9.29 -2.91 5.17
N ILE A 221 10.48 -3.44 5.50
CA ILE A 221 10.69 -4.55 6.44
C ILE A 221 11.53 -4.13 7.64
N HIS A 222 12.06 -2.91 7.64
CA HIS A 222 12.86 -2.37 8.74
C HIS A 222 12.57 -0.88 8.95
N PRO A 223 12.56 -0.38 10.21
CA PRO A 223 12.31 1.04 10.50
C PRO A 223 13.25 2.03 9.79
N SER A 224 14.52 1.65 9.54
CA SER A 224 15.47 2.52 8.84
C SER A 224 15.08 2.84 7.38
N GLN A 225 14.19 2.07 6.78
CA GLN A 225 13.71 2.31 5.41
C GLN A 225 12.63 3.42 5.36
N ILE A 226 11.91 3.64 6.47
CA ILE A 226 10.79 4.59 6.53
C ILE A 226 11.20 6.01 6.13
N PRO A 227 12.27 6.62 6.70
CA PRO A 227 12.67 7.97 6.31
C PRO A 227 13.05 8.11 4.84
N ILE A 228 13.68 7.07 4.27
CA ILE A 228 14.11 7.05 2.87
C ILE A 228 12.87 7.03 1.95
N ILE A 229 11.95 6.13 2.23
CA ILE A 229 10.70 5.98 1.47
C ILE A 229 9.88 7.28 1.57
N ASN A 230 9.69 7.80 2.79
CA ASN A 230 8.95 9.05 3.00
C ASN A 230 9.57 10.22 2.25
N ALA A 231 10.91 10.38 2.29
CA ALA A 231 11.60 11.44 1.57
C ALA A 231 11.42 11.36 0.05
N VAL A 232 11.27 10.13 -0.49
CA VAL A 232 11.04 9.93 -1.93
C VAL A 232 9.58 10.14 -2.31
N PHE A 233 8.62 9.61 -1.53
CA PHE A 233 7.20 9.65 -1.88
C PHE A 233 6.50 10.96 -1.49
N SER A 234 7.06 11.74 -0.57
CA SER A 234 6.55 13.09 -0.24
C SER A 234 6.87 14.09 -1.36
N PRO A 235 5.98 15.03 -1.65
CA PRO A 235 6.27 16.13 -2.55
C PRO A 235 7.45 16.98 -2.05
N THR A 236 8.33 17.39 -2.94
CA THR A 236 9.38 18.36 -2.61
C THR A 236 8.79 19.78 -2.52
N ALA A 237 9.49 20.70 -1.84
CA ALA A 237 9.08 22.09 -1.76
C ALA A 237 8.91 22.71 -3.16
N ASP A 238 9.81 22.39 -4.08
CA ASP A 238 9.76 22.87 -5.48
C ASP A 238 8.55 22.30 -6.22
N GLU A 239 8.22 21.01 -6.03
CA GLU A 239 7.01 20.41 -6.63
C GLU A 239 5.74 21.08 -6.10
N VAL A 240 5.67 21.38 -4.82
CA VAL A 240 4.53 22.07 -4.20
C VAL A 240 4.41 23.51 -4.72
N GLU A 241 5.52 24.24 -4.80
CA GLU A 241 5.53 25.61 -5.34
C GLU A 241 5.07 25.63 -6.81
N GLN A 242 5.60 24.76 -7.64
CA GLN A 242 5.17 24.62 -9.04
C GLN A 242 3.70 24.22 -9.15
N ALA A 243 3.23 23.31 -8.32
CA ALA A 243 1.82 22.91 -8.29
C ALA A 243 0.90 24.09 -7.95
N ARG A 244 1.27 24.92 -6.98
CA ARG A 244 0.51 26.15 -6.63
C ARG A 244 0.47 27.12 -7.80
N LYS A 245 1.60 27.41 -8.46
CA LYS A 245 1.66 28.27 -9.63
C LYS A 245 0.73 27.77 -10.75
N VAL A 246 0.70 26.47 -11.01
CA VAL A 246 -0.20 25.86 -12.01
C VAL A 246 -1.66 26.07 -11.64
N VAL A 247 -2.04 25.82 -10.38
CA VAL A 247 -3.43 25.97 -9.92
C VAL A 247 -3.88 27.43 -9.97
N ASP A 248 -3.05 28.36 -9.55
CA ASP A 248 -3.38 29.80 -9.55
C ASP A 248 -3.51 30.34 -10.97
N ALA A 249 -2.56 30.05 -11.87
CA ALA A 249 -2.63 30.45 -13.26
C ALA A 249 -3.86 29.89 -13.98
N PHE A 250 -4.22 28.63 -13.71
CA PHE A 250 -5.42 28.02 -14.30
C PHE A 250 -6.71 28.65 -13.77
N ARG A 251 -6.74 28.99 -12.47
CA ARG A 251 -7.89 29.70 -11.86
C ARG A 251 -8.11 31.09 -12.48
N GLU A 252 -7.02 31.85 -12.72
CA GLU A 252 -7.09 33.17 -13.38
C GLU A 252 -7.59 33.03 -14.83
N ALA A 253 -7.08 32.04 -15.58
CA ALA A 253 -7.52 31.78 -16.95
C ALA A 253 -9.01 31.39 -17.00
N ALA A 254 -9.44 30.52 -16.10
CA ALA A 254 -10.84 30.11 -16.01
C ALA A 254 -11.78 31.26 -15.70
N ALA A 255 -11.37 32.20 -14.85
CA ALA A 255 -12.13 33.46 -14.56
C ALA A 255 -12.24 34.35 -15.80
N ALA A 256 -11.27 34.27 -16.74
CA ALA A 256 -11.28 34.98 -18.03
C ALA A 256 -11.98 34.17 -19.14
N GLY A 257 -12.57 33.00 -18.83
CA GLY A 257 -13.26 32.14 -19.81
C GLY A 257 -12.32 31.35 -20.72
N VAL A 258 -11.06 31.16 -20.31
CA VAL A 258 -10.04 30.44 -21.07
C VAL A 258 -9.79 29.06 -20.46
N GLY A 259 -9.84 28.00 -21.26
CA GLY A 259 -9.72 26.60 -20.82
C GLY A 259 -8.28 26.06 -20.75
N CYS A 260 -7.27 26.83 -21.16
CA CYS A 260 -5.85 26.49 -21.05
C CYS A 260 -5.02 27.75 -20.82
N VAL A 261 -3.83 27.62 -20.25
CA VAL A 261 -2.94 28.75 -19.97
C VAL A 261 -1.49 28.39 -20.28
N MET A 262 -0.72 29.40 -20.71
CA MET A 262 0.73 29.28 -20.86
C MET A 262 1.42 29.64 -19.53
N LEU A 263 2.18 28.71 -18.99
CA LEU A 263 3.01 28.92 -17.80
C LEU A 263 4.43 28.43 -18.05
N GLY A 264 5.42 29.32 -17.92
CA GLY A 264 6.82 28.97 -18.13
C GLY A 264 7.14 28.36 -19.50
N GLY A 265 6.40 28.75 -20.55
CA GLY A 265 6.56 28.21 -21.91
C GLY A 265 5.88 26.86 -22.16
N GLN A 266 5.13 26.36 -21.19
CA GLN A 266 4.35 25.11 -21.32
C GLN A 266 2.85 25.41 -21.32
N VAL A 267 2.09 24.66 -22.13
CA VAL A 267 0.62 24.69 -22.09
C VAL A 267 0.14 23.91 -20.88
N VAL A 268 -0.65 24.55 -20.02
CA VAL A 268 -1.32 23.92 -18.88
C VAL A 268 -2.77 23.66 -19.26
N GLU A 269 -3.12 22.40 -19.29
CA GLU A 269 -4.46 21.87 -19.55
C GLU A 269 -4.99 21.12 -18.33
N GLN A 270 -6.25 20.71 -18.36
CA GLN A 270 -6.92 20.01 -17.28
C GLN A 270 -6.13 18.86 -16.64
N PRO A 271 -5.47 17.94 -17.41
CA PRO A 271 -4.68 16.86 -16.80
C PRO A 271 -3.50 17.35 -15.97
N ILE A 272 -2.88 18.48 -16.35
CA ILE A 272 -1.77 19.08 -15.61
C ILE A 272 -2.28 19.73 -14.33
N LEU A 273 -3.42 20.41 -14.40
CA LEU A 273 -4.10 20.96 -13.22
C LEU A 273 -4.43 19.88 -12.19
N GLU A 274 -5.04 18.79 -12.62
CA GLU A 274 -5.41 17.67 -11.72
C GLU A 274 -4.18 17.04 -11.03
N ARG A 275 -3.07 16.90 -11.75
CA ARG A 275 -1.81 16.42 -11.18
C ARG A 275 -1.25 17.40 -10.15
N ALA A 276 -1.29 18.71 -10.43
CA ALA A 276 -0.87 19.76 -9.49
C ALA A 276 -1.75 19.77 -8.23
N GLN A 277 -3.05 19.63 -8.37
CA GLN A 277 -3.97 19.52 -7.24
C GLN A 277 -3.67 18.30 -6.35
N ARG A 278 -3.32 17.16 -6.93
CA ARG A 278 -2.91 15.96 -6.16
C ARG A 278 -1.64 16.22 -5.35
N VAL A 279 -0.65 16.91 -5.90
CA VAL A 279 0.57 17.28 -5.16
C VAL A 279 0.23 18.10 -3.93
N ILE A 280 -0.62 19.14 -4.08
CA ILE A 280 -1.05 20.00 -2.97
C ILE A 280 -1.84 19.19 -1.93
N GLN A 281 -2.80 18.35 -2.36
CA GLN A 281 -3.58 17.51 -1.46
C GLN A 281 -2.71 16.56 -0.64
N THR A 282 -1.67 15.97 -1.27
CA THR A 282 -0.71 15.12 -0.58
C THR A 282 0.06 15.89 0.47
N GLN A 283 0.56 17.09 0.13
CA GLN A 283 1.27 17.95 1.07
C GLN A 283 0.39 18.34 2.25
N ASP A 284 -0.85 18.76 1.99
CA ASP A 284 -1.82 19.13 3.02
C ASP A 284 -2.15 17.96 3.97
N ALA A 285 -2.19 16.73 3.44
CA ALA A 285 -2.42 15.53 4.24
C ALA A 285 -1.22 15.24 5.18
N ILE A 286 0.01 15.39 4.67
CA ILE A 286 1.24 15.23 5.46
C ILE A 286 1.28 16.28 6.58
N GLU A 287 1.02 17.56 6.26
CA GLU A 287 1.03 18.64 7.25
C GLU A 287 -0.04 18.46 8.32
N ARG A 288 -1.25 18.02 7.95
CA ARG A 288 -2.31 17.72 8.94
C ARG A 288 -1.87 16.64 9.92
N ARG A 289 -1.23 15.58 9.43
CA ARG A 289 -0.71 14.51 10.29
C ARG A 289 0.37 15.01 11.24
N MET A 290 1.30 15.84 10.76
CA MET A 290 2.37 16.41 11.60
C MET A 290 1.84 17.37 12.69
N ARG A 291 0.76 18.13 12.41
CA ARG A 291 0.17 19.06 13.40
C ARG A 291 -0.67 18.35 14.46
N ALA A 292 -1.16 17.18 14.17
CA ALA A 292 -2.02 16.42 15.07
C ALA A 292 -1.22 15.48 16.01
N GLY A 293 0.11 15.32 15.83
CA GLY A 293 1.07 14.60 16.69
C GLY A 293 1.78 15.55 17.62
#